data_0621b8847f0f0c0f3cb1ee83ecb63a7d
#
_entry.id   0621b8847f0f0c0f3cb1ee83ecb63a7d
#
_cell.length_a   1.000
_cell.length_b   1.000
_cell.length_c   1.000
_cell.angle_alpha   90.00
_cell.angle_beta   90.00
_cell.angle_gamma   90.00
#
_symmetry.space_group_name_H-M   'P 1'
#
loop_
_entity.id
_entity.type
_entity.pdbx_description
1 polymer ?
#
loop_
_entity_poly.entity_id
_entity_poly.type
_entity_poly.pdbx_seq_one_letter_code
_entity_poly.pdbx_strand_id
1 'polypeptide(L)'
;MILSHPRRIGTVAVGPVAFGAMAGLLAMTATSAAAAAPDTLACEGAFAKDTTHAKLVEAFGKSNVAVLEIDGDQGVRVKASVVYPDESRRRVYVLWHDEKLRRHPATIRVDFRSGWHTVHGLHVGTELAEVEKVNGETFKLTGFDWEFGGRVSNWQGGALAKMPGGCDLRFGFNPWADAPDLARDKVSGEKEFLSSDPNMRASKPTVSEIIISYPE
;
A
#
# COMPACT_ATOMS: atom_id res chain seq x y z
N MET A 1 37.92 -83.42 -45.62
CA MET A 1 39.04 -83.34 -44.67
C MET A 1 38.50 -82.58 -43.49
N ILE A 2 37.86 -83.27 -42.54
CA ILE A 2 38.39 -83.74 -41.25
C ILE A 2 39.02 -82.54 -40.46
N LEU A 3 38.38 -82.15 -39.36
CA LEU A 3 38.65 -82.40 -37.96
C LEU A 3 37.94 -81.33 -37.13
N SER A 4 37.05 -81.74 -36.31
CA SER A 4 37.16 -82.03 -34.84
C SER A 4 36.90 -80.90 -33.90
N HIS A 5 35.86 -81.07 -33.10
CA HIS A 5 35.50 -80.37 -31.86
C HIS A 5 36.58 -80.44 -30.78
N PRO A 6 36.54 -79.56 -29.76
CA PRO A 6 35.76 -79.94 -28.57
C PRO A 6 34.97 -78.78 -27.85
N ARG A 7 33.96 -79.26 -27.18
CA ARG A 7 33.14 -78.54 -26.16
C ARG A 7 34.00 -78.00 -25.03
N ARG A 8 33.63 -76.79 -24.58
CA ARG A 8 33.91 -76.38 -23.18
C ARG A 8 32.63 -75.82 -22.53
N ILE A 9 32.43 -76.31 -21.35
CA ILE A 9 31.36 -76.06 -20.40
C ILE A 9 31.45 -74.63 -19.87
N GLY A 10 30.40 -73.87 -20.00
CA GLY A 10 30.33 -72.54 -19.48
C GLY A 10 29.69 -72.54 -18.09
N THR A 11 30.38 -71.90 -17.19
CA THR A 11 30.00 -71.70 -15.79
C THR A 11 28.94 -70.59 -15.68
N VAL A 12 27.82 -70.86 -14.98
CA VAL A 12 26.77 -69.87 -14.68
C VAL A 12 27.25 -68.99 -13.53
N ALA A 13 27.44 -67.72 -13.80
CA ALA A 13 27.68 -66.78 -12.76
C ALA A 13 26.35 -66.09 -12.31
N VAL A 14 26.00 -66.31 -11.07
CA VAL A 14 24.88 -65.66 -10.41
C VAL A 14 25.36 -64.24 -9.98
N GLY A 15 24.82 -63.20 -10.63
CA GLY A 15 25.08 -61.84 -10.27
C GLY A 15 24.13 -61.35 -9.11
N PRO A 16 24.62 -60.49 -8.22
CA PRO A 16 23.83 -60.00 -7.12
C PRO A 16 22.77 -58.98 -7.60
N VAL A 17 21.55 -59.16 -7.07
CA VAL A 17 20.41 -58.21 -7.24
C VAL A 17 20.70 -56.98 -6.42
N ALA A 18 20.94 -55.86 -7.10
CA ALA A 18 21.04 -54.56 -6.44
C ALA A 18 19.64 -53.99 -6.15
N PHE A 19 19.27 -53.92 -4.88
CA PHE A 19 18.12 -53.18 -4.41
C PHE A 19 18.38 -51.69 -4.60
N GLY A 20 17.76 -51.07 -5.61
CA GLY A 20 17.75 -49.62 -5.79
C GLY A 20 16.81 -48.97 -4.80
N ALA A 21 17.34 -48.30 -3.78
CA ALA A 21 16.59 -47.44 -2.92
C ALA A 21 16.19 -46.17 -3.69
N MET A 22 14.91 -46.06 -4.03
CA MET A 22 14.33 -44.86 -4.63
C MET A 22 14.13 -43.84 -3.51
N ALA A 23 15.11 -42.94 -3.32
CA ALA A 23 14.96 -41.77 -2.46
C ALA A 23 14.06 -40.73 -3.17
N GLY A 24 12.79 -40.67 -2.77
CA GLY A 24 11.88 -39.67 -3.24
C GLY A 24 12.29 -38.28 -2.69
N LEU A 25 12.84 -37.40 -3.52
CA LEU A 25 13.00 -35.98 -3.19
C LEU A 25 11.60 -35.34 -3.16
N LEU A 26 11.06 -35.10 -1.96
CA LEU A 26 9.98 -34.14 -1.78
C LEU A 26 10.52 -32.74 -2.05
N ALA A 27 10.27 -32.22 -3.22
CA ALA A 27 10.50 -30.81 -3.53
C ALA A 27 9.48 -29.96 -2.74
N MET A 28 9.91 -29.38 -1.61
CA MET A 28 9.16 -28.31 -0.94
C MET A 28 9.17 -27.09 -1.85
N THR A 29 8.06 -26.85 -2.53
CA THR A 29 7.83 -25.58 -3.21
C THR A 29 7.61 -24.51 -2.15
N ALA A 30 8.66 -23.77 -1.78
CA ALA A 30 8.54 -22.56 -1.02
C ALA A 30 7.75 -21.55 -1.86
N THR A 31 6.49 -21.34 -1.51
CA THR A 31 5.68 -20.24 -2.05
C THR A 31 6.31 -18.95 -1.53
N SER A 32 7.12 -18.30 -2.36
CA SER A 32 7.67 -16.99 -2.08
C SER A 32 6.48 -16.02 -2.04
N ALA A 33 6.05 -15.61 -0.84
CA ALA A 33 5.17 -14.47 -0.72
C ALA A 33 5.92 -13.30 -1.36
N ALA A 34 5.38 -12.76 -2.45
CA ALA A 34 5.92 -11.57 -3.05
C ALA A 34 5.92 -10.48 -1.98
N ALA A 35 7.09 -10.10 -1.50
CA ALA A 35 7.24 -8.96 -0.61
C ALA A 35 6.62 -7.77 -1.34
N ALA A 36 5.64 -7.10 -0.70
CA ALA A 36 5.10 -5.85 -1.22
C ALA A 36 6.28 -4.93 -1.54
N ALA A 37 6.21 -4.26 -2.70
CA ALA A 37 7.27 -3.34 -3.09
C ALA A 37 7.53 -2.37 -1.93
N PRO A 38 8.78 -2.11 -1.58
CA PRO A 38 9.09 -1.15 -0.53
C PRO A 38 8.43 0.17 -0.91
N ASP A 39 7.72 0.80 0.06
CA ASP A 39 7.01 2.07 -0.09
C ASP A 39 5.62 1.98 -0.78
N THR A 40 4.92 0.82 -0.70
CA THR A 40 3.51 0.68 -1.10
C THR A 40 2.58 0.73 0.12
N LEU A 41 1.61 1.64 0.09
CA LEU A 41 0.51 1.71 1.05
C LEU A 41 -0.59 0.74 0.61
N ALA A 42 -0.69 -0.38 1.31
CA ALA A 42 -1.71 -1.40 1.11
C ALA A 42 -2.46 -1.65 2.42
N CYS A 43 -3.72 -2.08 2.35
CA CYS A 43 -4.51 -2.44 3.53
C CYS A 43 -4.21 -3.86 4.02
N GLU A 44 -3.02 -4.31 3.81
CA GLU A 44 -2.49 -5.65 4.14
C GLU A 44 -1.08 -5.54 4.70
N GLY A 45 -0.56 -6.66 5.21
CA GLY A 45 0.79 -6.72 5.76
C GLY A 45 0.97 -5.78 6.95
N ALA A 46 2.00 -4.93 6.91
CA ALA A 46 2.32 -4.01 7.99
C ALA A 46 1.21 -2.99 8.27
N PHE A 47 0.36 -2.70 7.30
CA PHE A 47 -0.72 -1.72 7.42
C PHE A 47 -2.13 -2.36 7.43
N ALA A 48 -2.25 -3.65 7.69
CA ALA A 48 -3.52 -4.36 7.80
C ALA A 48 -4.38 -3.87 8.99
N LYS A 49 -5.70 -4.15 8.93
CA LYS A 49 -6.67 -3.78 9.98
C LYS A 49 -6.28 -4.27 11.39
N ASP A 50 -5.60 -5.41 11.47
CA ASP A 50 -5.16 -6.03 12.74
C ASP A 50 -3.73 -5.65 13.14
N THR A 51 -3.16 -4.64 12.48
CA THR A 51 -1.79 -4.21 12.80
C THR A 51 -1.69 -3.61 14.20
N THR A 52 -0.47 -3.64 14.73
CA THR A 52 -0.11 -3.08 16.05
C THR A 52 1.21 -2.36 15.93
N HIS A 53 1.55 -1.54 16.93
CA HIS A 53 2.89 -0.93 17.01
C HIS A 53 4.01 -1.98 16.97
N ALA A 54 3.82 -3.13 17.61
CA ALA A 54 4.79 -4.22 17.59
C ALA A 54 4.99 -4.81 16.18
N LYS A 55 3.91 -5.00 15.43
CA LYS A 55 3.99 -5.46 14.01
C LYS A 55 4.69 -4.42 13.11
N LEU A 56 4.49 -3.13 13.36
CA LEU A 56 5.26 -2.09 12.65
C LEU A 56 6.76 -2.18 12.97
N VAL A 57 7.11 -2.37 14.25
CA VAL A 57 8.52 -2.55 14.67
C VAL A 57 9.13 -3.81 14.05
N GLU A 58 8.38 -4.89 13.95
CA GLU A 58 8.81 -6.13 13.28
C GLU A 58 9.05 -5.90 11.78
N ALA A 59 8.13 -5.20 11.10
CA ALA A 59 8.20 -4.99 9.65
C ALA A 59 9.28 -3.98 9.23
N PHE A 60 9.45 -2.90 9.98
CA PHE A 60 10.31 -1.77 9.61
C PHE A 60 11.59 -1.65 10.42
N GLY A 61 11.72 -2.42 11.51
CA GLY A 61 12.85 -2.36 12.42
C GLY A 61 12.65 -1.34 13.54
N LYS A 62 13.17 -1.68 14.75
CA LYS A 62 12.99 -0.89 15.98
C LYS A 62 13.53 0.55 15.87
N SER A 63 14.61 0.75 15.14
CA SER A 63 15.21 2.08 14.94
C SER A 63 14.37 2.99 14.04
N ASN A 64 13.45 2.43 13.26
CA ASN A 64 12.66 3.13 12.25
C ASN A 64 11.20 3.33 12.67
N VAL A 65 10.83 2.99 13.91
CA VAL A 65 9.47 3.18 14.42
C VAL A 65 9.51 3.82 15.80
N ALA A 66 8.88 5.00 15.91
CA ALA A 66 8.79 5.75 17.15
C ALA A 66 7.33 6.05 17.51
N VAL A 67 7.08 6.38 18.78
CA VAL A 67 5.81 6.95 19.23
C VAL A 67 6.03 8.44 19.45
N LEU A 68 5.32 9.26 18.68
CA LEU A 68 5.45 10.72 18.73
C LEU A 68 4.09 11.36 18.98
N GLU A 69 4.09 12.53 19.61
CA GLU A 69 2.95 13.43 19.60
C GLU A 69 2.96 14.24 18.32
N ILE A 70 1.87 14.21 17.60
CA ILE A 70 1.68 14.92 16.32
C ILE A 70 0.45 15.81 16.39
N ASP A 71 0.34 16.73 15.47
CA ASP A 71 -0.87 17.52 15.32
C ASP A 71 -1.95 16.63 14.68
N GLY A 72 -3.05 16.46 15.38
CA GLY A 72 -4.29 15.87 14.90
C GLY A 72 -5.22 16.93 14.33
N ASP A 73 -6.45 16.54 14.01
CA ASP A 73 -7.46 17.47 13.52
C ASP A 73 -7.79 18.52 14.59
N GLN A 74 -8.12 19.73 14.15
CA GLN A 74 -8.51 20.88 15.01
C GLN A 74 -7.45 21.27 16.06
N GLY A 75 -6.17 21.04 15.77
CA GLY A 75 -5.06 21.41 16.67
C GLY A 75 -4.94 20.54 17.91
N VAL A 76 -5.67 19.42 18.00
CA VAL A 76 -5.54 18.47 19.10
C VAL A 76 -4.25 17.67 18.93
N ARG A 77 -3.45 17.55 20.02
CA ARG A 77 -2.26 16.69 20.01
C ARG A 77 -2.66 15.23 20.23
N VAL A 78 -2.20 14.36 19.34
CA VAL A 78 -2.48 12.91 19.41
C VAL A 78 -1.19 12.10 19.36
N LYS A 79 -1.19 10.93 19.99
CA LYS A 79 -0.05 10.00 19.93
C LYS A 79 -0.19 9.10 18.72
N ALA A 80 0.83 9.10 17.87
CA ALA A 80 0.91 8.23 16.69
C ALA A 80 2.12 7.31 16.76
N SER A 81 2.04 6.14 16.15
CA SER A 81 3.24 5.42 15.74
C SER A 81 3.71 6.01 14.42
N VAL A 82 4.97 6.41 14.38
CA VAL A 82 5.57 7.03 13.19
C VAL A 82 6.64 6.10 12.65
N VAL A 83 6.44 5.63 11.43
CA VAL A 83 7.43 4.84 10.69
C VAL A 83 8.36 5.81 9.96
N TYR A 84 9.66 5.59 10.00
CA TYR A 84 10.72 6.44 9.46
C TYR A 84 10.61 7.92 9.87
N PRO A 85 10.61 8.22 11.18
CA PRO A 85 10.36 9.57 11.69
C PRO A 85 11.32 10.63 11.13
N ASP A 86 12.55 10.25 10.82
CA ASP A 86 13.61 11.14 10.35
C ASP A 86 13.71 11.23 8.83
N GLU A 87 12.97 10.38 8.10
CA GLU A 87 12.98 10.31 6.64
C GLU A 87 11.67 10.85 6.05
N SER A 88 11.58 12.13 5.75
CA SER A 88 10.33 12.77 5.30
C SER A 88 9.67 12.10 4.09
N ARG A 89 10.46 11.53 3.17
CA ARG A 89 9.93 10.82 1.99
C ARG A 89 9.32 9.45 2.32
N ARG A 90 9.75 8.84 3.43
CA ARG A 90 9.30 7.51 3.87
C ARG A 90 8.41 7.55 5.10
N ARG A 91 8.19 8.71 5.68
CA ARG A 91 7.43 8.87 6.90
C ARG A 91 5.98 8.46 6.72
N VAL A 92 5.50 7.60 7.63
CA VAL A 92 4.10 7.18 7.72
C VAL A 92 3.62 7.39 9.15
N TYR A 93 2.45 7.98 9.29
CA TYR A 93 1.79 8.19 10.59
C TYR A 93 0.67 7.17 10.75
N VAL A 94 0.65 6.47 11.88
CA VAL A 94 -0.38 5.49 12.23
C VAL A 94 -1.06 5.91 13.52
N LEU A 95 -2.33 6.29 13.41
CA LEU A 95 -3.21 6.61 14.53
C LEU A 95 -4.04 5.37 14.86
N TRP A 96 -4.42 5.21 16.12
CA TRP A 96 -4.99 3.98 16.64
C TRP A 96 -6.38 4.21 17.23
N HIS A 97 -7.30 3.26 17.03
CA HIS A 97 -8.54 3.21 17.80
C HIS A 97 -8.25 2.93 19.28
N ASP A 98 -7.32 2.02 19.58
CA ASP A 98 -6.80 1.80 20.92
C ASP A 98 -5.42 2.48 21.06
N GLU A 99 -5.42 3.76 21.38
CA GLU A 99 -4.19 4.54 21.56
C GLU A 99 -3.28 4.00 22.67
N LYS A 100 -3.85 3.47 23.74
CA LYS A 100 -3.09 2.98 24.89
C LYS A 100 -2.28 1.73 24.54
N LEU A 101 -2.90 0.79 23.85
CA LEU A 101 -2.26 -0.47 23.44
C LEU A 101 -1.66 -0.37 22.03
N ARG A 102 -1.90 0.73 21.33
CA ARG A 102 -1.45 1.00 19.94
C ARG A 102 -1.74 -0.17 19.02
N ARG A 103 -3.02 -0.47 18.91
CA ARG A 103 -3.57 -1.53 18.06
C ARG A 103 -4.84 -1.06 17.37
N HIS A 104 -5.24 -1.77 16.30
CA HIS A 104 -6.37 -1.43 15.44
C HIS A 104 -6.19 -0.01 14.87
N PRO A 105 -5.47 0.13 13.75
CA PRO A 105 -5.24 1.42 13.15
C PRO A 105 -6.58 2.08 12.80
N ALA A 106 -6.76 3.32 13.23
CA ALA A 106 -7.89 4.16 12.82
C ALA A 106 -7.56 4.83 11.49
N THR A 107 -6.34 5.41 11.42
CA THR A 107 -5.87 6.13 10.24
C THR A 107 -4.39 5.88 10.02
N ILE A 108 -4.03 5.65 8.76
CA ILE A 108 -2.64 5.60 8.28
C ILE A 108 -2.52 6.68 7.23
N ARG A 109 -1.58 7.62 7.42
CA ARG A 109 -1.43 8.74 6.50
C ARG A 109 0.01 9.04 6.15
N VAL A 110 0.19 9.58 4.96
CA VAL A 110 1.44 10.16 4.48
C VAL A 110 1.19 11.57 3.97
N ASP A 111 2.17 12.45 4.17
CA ASP A 111 2.07 13.87 3.86
C ASP A 111 2.64 14.22 2.46
N PHE A 112 2.63 15.51 2.12
CA PHE A 112 3.04 16.08 0.83
C PHE A 112 4.49 15.81 0.41
N ARG A 113 5.33 15.27 1.27
CA ARG A 113 6.74 14.91 0.95
C ARG A 113 6.91 13.43 0.64
N SER A 114 5.85 12.65 0.77
CA SER A 114 5.90 11.20 0.69
C SER A 114 6.33 10.69 -0.69
N GLY A 115 7.14 9.65 -0.68
CA GLY A 115 7.42 8.83 -1.85
C GLY A 115 6.60 7.53 -1.90
N TRP A 116 5.67 7.33 -0.97
CA TRP A 116 4.80 6.16 -0.96
C TRP A 116 3.75 6.21 -2.06
N HIS A 117 3.40 5.06 -2.60
CA HIS A 117 2.33 4.91 -3.58
C HIS A 117 1.25 3.98 -3.05
N THR A 118 0.04 4.12 -3.56
CA THR A 118 -1.03 3.14 -3.36
C THR A 118 -0.79 1.89 -4.22
N VAL A 119 -1.56 0.83 -4.00
CA VAL A 119 -1.55 -0.39 -4.85
C VAL A 119 -1.91 -0.11 -6.32
N HIS A 120 -2.53 1.03 -6.59
CA HIS A 120 -2.85 1.51 -7.94
C HIS A 120 -1.78 2.42 -8.55
N GLY A 121 -0.63 2.58 -7.89
CA GLY A 121 0.47 3.42 -8.34
C GLY A 121 0.27 4.93 -8.11
N LEU A 122 -0.84 5.35 -7.51
CA LEU A 122 -1.12 6.74 -7.20
C LEU A 122 -0.26 7.20 -6.02
N HIS A 123 0.30 8.40 -6.13
CA HIS A 123 1.24 8.95 -5.15
C HIS A 123 1.02 10.47 -4.96
N VAL A 124 1.70 11.05 -3.99
CA VAL A 124 1.73 12.51 -3.81
C VAL A 124 2.30 13.18 -5.07
N GLY A 125 1.60 14.18 -5.56
CA GLY A 125 1.90 14.86 -6.82
C GLY A 125 1.12 14.30 -8.03
N THR A 126 0.39 13.18 -7.89
CA THR A 126 -0.50 12.69 -8.96
C THR A 126 -1.59 13.72 -9.26
N GLU A 127 -1.81 14.04 -10.53
CA GLU A 127 -2.84 14.99 -10.95
C GLU A 127 -4.26 14.44 -10.73
N LEU A 128 -5.21 15.31 -10.42
CA LEU A 128 -6.62 14.96 -10.20
C LEU A 128 -7.21 14.17 -11.38
N ALA A 129 -6.87 14.54 -12.61
CA ALA A 129 -7.36 13.86 -13.81
C ALA A 129 -6.86 12.41 -13.92
N GLU A 130 -5.64 12.12 -13.46
CA GLU A 130 -5.10 10.77 -13.42
C GLU A 130 -5.79 9.93 -12.33
N VAL A 131 -6.04 10.52 -11.16
CA VAL A 131 -6.83 9.86 -10.11
C VAL A 131 -8.23 9.53 -10.60
N GLU A 132 -8.90 10.46 -11.29
CA GLU A 132 -10.22 10.22 -11.89
C GLU A 132 -10.20 9.09 -12.92
N LYS A 133 -9.14 9.03 -13.75
CA LYS A 133 -8.93 7.94 -14.71
C LYS A 133 -8.79 6.58 -14.06
N VAL A 134 -8.03 6.50 -12.94
CA VAL A 134 -7.87 5.24 -12.18
C VAL A 134 -9.15 4.88 -11.45
N ASN A 135 -9.89 5.88 -10.93
CA ASN A 135 -11.19 5.65 -10.29
C ASN A 135 -12.24 5.14 -11.28
N GLY A 136 -12.13 5.51 -12.57
CA GLY A 136 -13.08 5.16 -13.63
C GLY A 136 -14.36 5.99 -13.63
N GLU A 137 -14.60 6.76 -12.57
CA GLU A 137 -15.75 7.64 -12.37
C GLU A 137 -15.28 8.99 -11.83
N THR A 138 -16.07 10.05 -12.09
CA THR A 138 -15.89 11.32 -11.39
C THR A 138 -16.10 11.10 -9.90
N PHE A 139 -15.45 11.88 -9.07
CA PHE A 139 -15.59 11.78 -7.61
C PHE A 139 -15.87 13.15 -6.99
N LYS A 140 -16.28 13.15 -5.73
CA LYS A 140 -16.51 14.37 -4.97
C LYS A 140 -15.34 14.65 -4.05
N LEU A 141 -14.99 15.93 -3.95
CA LEU A 141 -14.03 16.44 -2.98
C LEU A 141 -14.53 17.79 -2.43
N THR A 142 -14.06 18.12 -1.23
CA THR A 142 -14.35 19.42 -0.62
C THR A 142 -13.57 20.52 -1.33
N GLY A 143 -14.07 21.74 -1.29
CA GLY A 143 -13.34 22.90 -1.79
C GLY A 143 -12.05 23.15 -1.01
N PHE A 144 -11.21 24.09 -1.51
CA PHE A 144 -9.92 24.42 -0.90
C PHE A 144 -10.03 25.52 0.16
N ASP A 145 -8.89 25.90 0.73
CA ASP A 145 -8.68 27.05 1.63
C ASP A 145 -9.44 26.97 2.97
N TRP A 146 -9.57 25.77 3.53
CA TRP A 146 -10.04 25.52 4.89
C TRP A 146 -9.43 24.21 5.43
N GLU A 147 -9.64 23.88 6.72
CA GLU A 147 -8.93 22.80 7.42
C GLU A 147 -9.04 21.43 6.74
N PHE A 148 -10.21 21.10 6.17
CA PHE A 148 -10.43 19.82 5.48
C PHE A 148 -10.54 20.00 3.95
N GLY A 149 -9.93 21.07 3.44
CA GLY A 149 -10.00 21.42 2.03
C GLY A 149 -9.32 20.41 1.13
N GLY A 150 -9.91 20.21 -0.07
CA GLY A 150 -9.38 19.32 -1.08
C GLY A 150 -9.50 17.82 -0.77
N ARG A 151 -10.16 17.41 0.31
CA ARG A 151 -10.31 15.99 0.66
C ARG A 151 -11.41 15.32 -0.15
N VAL A 152 -11.12 14.13 -0.67
CA VAL A 152 -12.13 13.29 -1.32
C VAL A 152 -13.18 12.89 -0.28
N SER A 153 -14.43 13.20 -0.58
CA SER A 153 -15.58 12.86 0.26
C SER A 153 -16.32 11.62 -0.25
N ASN A 154 -16.34 11.39 -1.57
CA ASN A 154 -17.05 10.26 -2.16
C ASN A 154 -16.47 9.86 -3.52
N TRP A 155 -16.11 8.60 -3.70
CA TRP A 155 -15.56 8.03 -4.93
C TRP A 155 -16.63 7.74 -6.01
N GLN A 156 -17.91 7.98 -5.74
CA GLN A 156 -19.05 7.77 -6.63
C GLN A 156 -19.17 6.33 -7.18
N GLY A 157 -18.72 5.35 -6.39
CA GLY A 157 -18.76 3.94 -6.77
C GLY A 157 -17.63 3.49 -7.69
N GLY A 158 -16.67 4.35 -7.98
CA GLY A 158 -15.50 4.01 -8.79
C GLY A 158 -14.55 3.02 -8.10
N ALA A 159 -13.50 2.63 -8.81
CA ALA A 159 -12.55 1.58 -8.39
C ALA A 159 -11.85 1.87 -7.04
N LEU A 160 -11.67 3.15 -6.69
CA LEU A 160 -11.04 3.56 -5.44
C LEU A 160 -11.97 3.56 -4.23
N ALA A 161 -13.27 3.31 -4.43
CA ALA A 161 -14.25 3.21 -3.35
C ALA A 161 -14.07 1.97 -2.47
N LYS A 162 -13.41 0.94 -2.98
CA LYS A 162 -13.16 -0.33 -2.27
C LYS A 162 -11.72 -0.76 -2.47
N MET A 163 -10.94 -0.61 -1.43
CA MET A 163 -9.54 -1.07 -1.45
C MET A 163 -9.44 -2.57 -1.10
N PRO A 164 -8.54 -3.33 -1.75
CA PRO A 164 -8.16 -4.65 -1.28
C PRO A 164 -7.74 -4.59 0.20
N GLY A 165 -8.16 -5.56 1.02
CA GLY A 165 -7.90 -5.55 2.46
C GLY A 165 -8.93 -4.78 3.31
N GLY A 166 -9.95 -4.17 2.68
CA GLY A 166 -11.15 -3.65 3.37
C GLY A 166 -10.95 -2.35 4.15
N CYS A 167 -10.08 -1.50 3.68
CA CYS A 167 -9.93 -0.13 4.17
C CYS A 167 -10.57 0.89 3.23
N ASP A 168 -10.80 2.08 3.74
CA ASP A 168 -11.20 3.25 2.97
C ASP A 168 -9.95 4.05 2.57
N LEU A 169 -9.86 4.38 1.27
CA LEU A 169 -8.82 5.25 0.73
C LEU A 169 -9.40 6.66 0.54
N ARG A 170 -8.65 7.67 0.95
CA ARG A 170 -8.93 9.07 0.65
C ARG A 170 -7.67 9.79 0.24
N PHE A 171 -7.81 10.77 -0.62
CA PHE A 171 -6.76 11.73 -0.96
C PHE A 171 -7.13 13.12 -0.48
N GLY A 172 -6.12 13.85 -0.02
CA GLY A 172 -6.13 15.30 0.00
C GLY A 172 -5.50 15.84 -1.27
N PHE A 173 -6.06 16.90 -1.82
CA PHE A 173 -5.53 17.61 -2.97
C PHE A 173 -5.20 19.05 -2.62
N ASN A 174 -4.13 19.58 -3.21
CA ASN A 174 -3.85 21.01 -3.19
C ASN A 174 -3.91 21.56 -4.60
N PRO A 175 -4.47 22.77 -4.81
CA PRO A 175 -4.42 23.43 -6.09
C PRO A 175 -2.97 23.78 -6.45
N TRP A 176 -2.68 23.84 -7.74
CA TRP A 176 -1.37 24.29 -8.20
C TRP A 176 -1.12 25.75 -7.78
N ALA A 177 0.10 26.07 -7.34
CA ALA A 177 0.44 27.41 -6.82
C ALA A 177 0.16 28.53 -7.82
N ASP A 178 0.40 28.28 -9.12
CA ASP A 178 0.17 29.24 -10.20
C ASP A 178 -1.19 29.03 -10.89
N ALA A 179 -2.15 28.34 -10.24
CA ALA A 179 -3.50 28.22 -10.78
C ALA A 179 -4.18 29.61 -10.82
N PRO A 180 -5.05 29.88 -11.83
CA PRO A 180 -5.75 31.16 -11.89
C PRO A 180 -6.56 31.44 -10.63
N ASP A 181 -6.38 32.60 -10.00
CA ASP A 181 -7.06 32.99 -8.75
C ASP A 181 -8.57 32.82 -8.85
N LEU A 182 -9.16 33.28 -9.96
CA LEU A 182 -10.61 33.15 -10.17
C LEU A 182 -11.08 31.69 -10.13
N ALA A 183 -10.30 30.74 -10.65
CA ALA A 183 -10.64 29.34 -10.63
C ALA A 183 -10.55 28.79 -9.18
N ARG A 184 -9.50 29.16 -8.44
CA ARG A 184 -9.32 28.77 -7.03
C ARG A 184 -10.46 29.31 -6.16
N ASP A 185 -10.81 30.60 -6.29
CA ASP A 185 -11.89 31.22 -5.52
C ASP A 185 -13.25 30.52 -5.74
N LYS A 186 -13.49 30.03 -6.96
CA LYS A 186 -14.73 29.33 -7.30
C LYS A 186 -14.86 27.95 -6.66
N VAL A 187 -13.75 27.33 -6.28
CA VAL A 187 -13.69 25.99 -5.67
C VAL A 187 -13.14 26.03 -4.24
N SER A 188 -13.18 27.18 -3.58
CA SER A 188 -12.84 27.36 -2.17
C SER A 188 -14.04 27.15 -1.25
N GLY A 189 -13.76 26.83 0.04
CA GLY A 189 -14.73 26.67 1.12
C GLY A 189 -15.22 25.24 1.32
N GLU A 190 -16.13 25.07 2.26
CA GLU A 190 -16.61 23.77 2.75
C GLU A 190 -17.50 22.98 1.77
N LYS A 191 -17.86 23.57 0.64
CA LYS A 191 -18.73 22.94 -0.36
C LYS A 191 -18.07 21.75 -1.02
N GLU A 192 -18.88 20.78 -1.43
CA GLU A 192 -18.42 19.69 -2.28
C GLU A 192 -18.47 20.08 -3.76
N PHE A 193 -17.47 19.62 -4.49
CA PHE A 193 -17.35 19.78 -5.94
C PHE A 193 -17.11 18.42 -6.60
N LEU A 194 -17.52 18.28 -7.85
CA LEU A 194 -17.10 17.14 -8.66
C LEU A 194 -15.67 17.34 -9.17
N SER A 195 -14.91 16.28 -9.27
CA SER A 195 -13.59 16.28 -9.91
C SER A 195 -13.64 16.79 -11.35
N SER A 196 -14.79 16.67 -12.02
CA SER A 196 -15.05 17.18 -13.38
C SER A 196 -15.43 18.66 -13.45
N ASP A 197 -15.61 19.36 -12.31
CA ASP A 197 -15.92 20.79 -12.32
C ASP A 197 -14.85 21.58 -13.09
N PRO A 198 -15.24 22.48 -14.02
CA PRO A 198 -14.28 23.24 -14.83
C PRO A 198 -13.29 24.08 -14.03
N ASN A 199 -13.71 24.69 -12.92
CA ASN A 199 -12.83 25.48 -12.06
C ASN A 199 -11.92 24.57 -11.22
N MET A 200 -12.44 23.42 -10.74
CA MET A 200 -11.63 22.39 -10.09
C MET A 200 -10.50 21.93 -11.01
N ARG A 201 -10.81 21.62 -12.28
CA ARG A 201 -9.80 21.23 -13.28
C ARG A 201 -8.85 22.37 -13.65
N ALA A 202 -9.36 23.61 -13.73
CA ALA A 202 -8.54 24.79 -14.03
C ALA A 202 -7.56 25.11 -12.88
N SER A 203 -7.88 24.74 -11.65
CA SER A 203 -6.97 24.87 -10.50
C SER A 203 -5.85 23.80 -10.46
N LYS A 204 -5.87 22.81 -11.38
CA LYS A 204 -4.86 21.76 -11.58
C LYS A 204 -4.40 21.12 -10.26
N PRO A 205 -5.30 20.60 -9.45
CA PRO A 205 -4.91 20.08 -8.14
C PRO A 205 -4.17 18.76 -8.28
N THR A 206 -3.20 18.57 -7.38
CA THR A 206 -2.43 17.33 -7.25
C THR A 206 -2.62 16.74 -5.87
N VAL A 207 -2.46 15.43 -5.76
CA VAL A 207 -2.50 14.72 -4.48
C VAL A 207 -1.43 15.29 -3.55
N SER A 208 -1.83 15.73 -2.38
CA SER A 208 -0.96 16.26 -1.32
C SER A 208 -0.89 15.36 -0.08
N GLU A 209 -1.87 14.49 0.10
CA GLU A 209 -1.98 13.57 1.23
C GLU A 209 -2.65 12.27 0.78
N ILE A 210 -2.20 11.15 1.32
CA ILE A 210 -2.85 9.84 1.15
C ILE A 210 -3.26 9.34 2.53
N ILE A 211 -4.51 8.98 2.67
CA ILE A 211 -5.12 8.52 3.92
C ILE A 211 -5.77 7.16 3.68
N ILE A 212 -5.38 6.19 4.50
CA ILE A 212 -6.07 4.91 4.64
C ILE A 212 -6.75 4.92 6.00
N SER A 213 -8.02 4.54 6.08
CA SER A 213 -8.75 4.45 7.33
C SER A 213 -9.49 3.14 7.46
N TYR A 214 -9.62 2.70 8.70
CA TYR A 214 -10.38 1.52 9.09
C TYR A 214 -11.51 1.99 10.00
N PRO A 215 -12.77 1.99 9.54
CA PRO A 215 -13.90 2.27 10.41
C PRO A 215 -14.02 1.19 11.49
N GLU A 216 -14.55 1.57 12.67
CA GLU A 216 -14.85 0.65 13.79
C GLU A 216 -15.84 -0.44 13.43
#